data_b8128a35882ee9f78371be59c0344f18
#
_entry.id   b8128a35882ee9f78371be59c0344f18
#
_cell.length_a   1.000
_cell.length_b   1.000
_cell.length_c   1.000
_cell.angle_alpha   90.00
_cell.angle_beta   90.00
_cell.angle_gamma   90.00
#
_symmetry.space_group_name_H-M   'P 1'
#
loop_
_entity.id
_entity.type
_entity.pdbx_description
1 polymer ?
#
loop_
_entity_poly.entity_id
_entity_poly.type
_entity_poly.pdbx_seq_one_letter_code
_entity_poly.pdbx_strand_id
1 'polypeptide(L)'
;MSVKHSIRIFFFIIALVYTGSLTAQEKAYPKNGEGITLFLKRFNRTGGTYQKEFIELNKGKLGKNNTLRMGVKYTLPPLASA
;
A
#
# COMPACT_ATOMS: atom_id res chain seq x y z
N MET A 1 -22.61 34.23 -13.32
CA MET A 1 -21.28 34.32 -12.67
C MET A 1 -21.17 33.34 -11.51
N SER A 2 -22.04 33.47 -10.53
CA SER A 2 -22.02 32.59 -9.36
C SER A 2 -22.25 31.12 -9.69
N VAL A 3 -22.99 30.83 -10.76
CA VAL A 3 -23.27 29.46 -11.16
C VAL A 3 -22.01 28.72 -11.56
N LYS A 4 -21.12 29.39 -12.28
CA LYS A 4 -19.87 28.77 -12.70
C LYS A 4 -18.97 28.43 -11.50
N HIS A 5 -18.93 29.30 -10.51
CA HIS A 5 -18.16 29.05 -9.30
C HIS A 5 -18.74 27.91 -8.48
N SER A 6 -20.06 27.84 -8.41
CA SER A 6 -20.72 26.75 -7.69
C SER A 6 -20.42 25.39 -8.32
N ILE A 7 -20.43 25.33 -9.64
CA ILE A 7 -20.12 24.08 -10.35
C ILE A 7 -18.70 23.63 -10.08
N ARG A 8 -17.74 24.54 -10.08
CA ARG A 8 -16.36 24.22 -9.79
C ARG A 8 -16.18 23.68 -8.38
N ILE A 9 -16.80 24.31 -7.42
CA ILE A 9 -16.74 23.86 -6.03
C ILE A 9 -17.35 22.48 -5.90
N PHE A 10 -18.45 22.24 -6.59
CA PHE A 10 -19.12 20.94 -6.56
C PHE A 10 -18.24 19.82 -7.09
N PHE A 11 -17.55 20.03 -8.21
CA PHE A 11 -16.63 19.05 -8.74
C PHE A 11 -15.45 18.78 -7.80
N PHE A 12 -14.96 19.82 -7.18
CA PHE A 12 -13.86 19.68 -6.24
C PHE A 12 -14.26 18.82 -5.04
N ILE A 13 -15.46 19.04 -4.53
CA ILE A 13 -15.98 18.27 -3.39
C ILE A 13 -16.13 16.80 -3.77
N ILE A 14 -16.63 16.51 -4.96
CA ILE A 14 -16.76 15.14 -5.45
C ILE A 14 -15.39 14.45 -5.52
N ALA A 15 -14.38 15.14 -6.00
CA ALA A 15 -13.03 14.61 -6.08
C ALA A 15 -12.48 14.27 -4.70
N LEU A 16 -12.75 15.12 -3.71
CA LEU A 16 -12.32 14.87 -2.34
C LEU A 16 -13.00 13.65 -1.74
N VAL A 17 -14.29 13.47 -2.00
CA VAL A 17 -15.02 12.30 -1.52
C VAL A 17 -14.43 11.03 -2.09
N TYR A 18 -14.14 11.02 -3.38
CA TYR A 18 -13.49 9.86 -4.00
C TYR A 18 -12.12 9.58 -3.40
N THR A 19 -11.33 10.62 -3.22
CA THR A 19 -10.01 10.47 -2.61
C THR A 19 -10.12 9.94 -1.18
N GLY A 20 -11.09 10.43 -0.43
CA GLY A 20 -11.30 10.00 0.95
C GLY A 20 -11.78 8.56 1.08
N SER A 21 -12.42 8.00 0.04
CA SER A 21 -12.90 6.63 0.10
C SER A 21 -11.81 5.61 -0.26
N LEU A 22 -10.70 6.06 -0.84
CA LEU A 22 -9.59 5.17 -1.16
C LEU A 22 -8.77 4.92 0.09
N THR A 23 -8.63 3.64 0.43
CA THR A 23 -7.82 3.24 1.56
C THR A 23 -6.35 3.44 1.22
N ALA A 24 -5.62 4.17 2.04
CA ALA A 24 -4.19 4.35 1.86
C ALA A 24 -3.49 3.01 2.09
N GLN A 25 -2.55 2.67 1.22
CA GLN A 25 -1.76 1.45 1.38
C GLN A 25 -0.75 1.63 2.50
N GLU A 26 -0.67 0.66 3.37
CA GLU A 26 0.32 0.63 4.42
C GLU A 26 1.70 0.39 3.82
N LYS A 27 2.69 1.10 4.35
CA LYS A 27 4.08 0.92 3.95
C LYS A 27 4.95 0.81 5.19
N ALA A 28 6.03 0.05 5.08
CA ALA A 28 6.91 -0.16 6.21
C ALA A 28 8.33 -0.50 5.75
N TYR A 29 9.27 -0.36 6.68
CA TYR A 29 10.66 -0.73 6.45
C TYR A 29 10.94 -2.10 7.08
N PRO A 30 11.75 -2.93 6.43
CA PRO A 30 12.14 -4.20 7.03
C PRO A 30 13.16 -3.99 8.15
N LYS A 31 13.21 -4.94 9.06
CA LYS A 31 14.24 -5.00 10.08
C LYS A 31 15.41 -5.82 9.59
N ASN A 32 16.58 -5.58 10.18
CA ASN A 32 17.78 -6.30 9.81
C ASN A 32 17.58 -7.81 9.95
N GLY A 33 17.91 -8.55 8.91
CA GLY A 33 17.76 -10.00 8.88
C GLY A 33 16.35 -10.52 8.66
N GLU A 34 15.40 -9.62 8.41
CA GLU A 34 14.01 -10.01 8.23
C GLU A 34 13.75 -10.39 6.78
N GLY A 35 13.18 -11.60 6.57
CA GLY A 35 12.72 -11.99 5.24
C GLY A 35 11.26 -11.62 5.02
N ILE A 36 10.75 -11.90 3.82
CA ILE A 36 9.37 -11.55 3.46
C ILE A 36 8.37 -12.16 4.44
N THR A 37 8.55 -13.44 4.79
CA THR A 37 7.60 -14.14 5.67
C THR A 37 7.51 -13.47 7.02
N LEU A 38 8.65 -13.18 7.65
CA LEU A 38 8.68 -12.53 8.95
C LEU A 38 8.19 -11.09 8.89
N PHE A 39 8.56 -10.39 7.83
CA PHE A 39 8.13 -9.02 7.62
C PHE A 39 6.60 -8.93 7.55
N LEU A 40 5.99 -9.77 6.73
CA LEU A 40 4.53 -9.79 6.59
C LEU A 40 3.85 -10.24 7.87
N LYS A 41 4.41 -11.24 8.55
CA LYS A 41 3.86 -11.72 9.81
C LYS A 41 3.84 -10.63 10.88
N ARG A 42 4.84 -9.78 10.91
CA ARG A 42 4.91 -8.66 11.84
C ARG A 42 3.73 -7.71 11.68
N PHE A 43 3.15 -7.67 10.48
CA PHE A 43 2.00 -6.82 10.16
C PHE A 43 0.72 -7.63 9.96
N ASN A 44 0.64 -8.81 10.54
CA ASN A 44 -0.55 -9.67 10.51
C ASN A 44 -0.91 -10.18 9.12
N ARG A 45 0.08 -10.36 8.27
CA ARG A 45 -0.12 -10.90 6.93
C ARG A 45 0.61 -12.22 6.80
N THR A 46 -0.07 -13.28 7.18
CA THR A 46 0.49 -14.62 7.16
C THR A 46 -0.14 -15.45 6.04
N GLY A 47 0.69 -16.16 5.27
CA GLY A 47 0.22 -17.05 4.24
C GLY A 47 0.73 -16.72 2.86
N GLY A 48 0.66 -17.72 1.97
CA GLY A 48 1.22 -17.61 0.63
C GLY A 48 0.56 -16.56 -0.26
N THR A 49 -0.73 -16.33 -0.07
CA THR A 49 -1.45 -15.33 -0.84
C THR A 49 -0.88 -13.94 -0.59
N TYR A 50 -0.61 -13.62 0.69
CA TYR A 50 -0.01 -12.34 1.04
C TYR A 50 1.40 -12.20 0.45
N GLN A 51 2.17 -13.27 0.45
CA GLN A 51 3.51 -13.24 -0.11
C GLN A 51 3.47 -12.95 -1.62
N LYS A 52 2.57 -13.59 -2.33
CA LYS A 52 2.39 -13.35 -3.76
C LYS A 52 2.01 -11.90 -4.04
N GLU A 53 1.04 -11.39 -3.30
CA GLU A 53 0.60 -10.01 -3.45
C GLU A 53 1.74 -9.04 -3.13
N PHE A 54 2.49 -9.32 -2.08
CA PHE A 54 3.61 -8.49 -1.67
C PHE A 54 4.65 -8.38 -2.78
N ILE A 55 5.01 -9.52 -3.38
CA ILE A 55 6.00 -9.55 -4.45
C ILE A 55 5.50 -8.74 -5.65
N GLU A 56 4.23 -8.88 -6.00
CA GLU A 56 3.65 -8.13 -7.11
C GLU A 56 3.63 -6.62 -6.82
N LEU A 57 3.23 -6.24 -5.62
CA LEU A 57 3.15 -4.83 -5.24
C LEU A 57 4.52 -4.16 -5.21
N ASN A 58 5.57 -4.92 -4.93
CA ASN A 58 6.91 -4.36 -4.76
C ASN A 58 7.86 -4.80 -5.87
N LYS A 59 7.31 -5.10 -7.03
CA LYS A 59 8.10 -5.49 -8.18
C LYS A 59 9.14 -4.43 -8.51
N GLY A 60 10.38 -4.85 -8.66
CA GLY A 60 11.46 -3.93 -8.93
C GLY A 60 12.15 -3.34 -7.70
N LYS A 61 11.56 -3.52 -6.52
CA LYS A 61 12.16 -3.03 -5.27
C LYS A 61 12.86 -4.12 -4.48
N LEU A 62 12.60 -5.38 -4.82
CA LEU A 62 13.18 -6.50 -4.10
C LEU A 62 14.59 -6.80 -4.59
N GLY A 63 15.41 -7.36 -3.69
CA GLY A 63 16.75 -7.77 -4.04
C GLY A 63 16.75 -9.13 -4.73
N LYS A 64 17.94 -9.69 -4.86
CA LYS A 64 18.12 -10.99 -5.48
C LYS A 64 17.31 -12.04 -4.73
N ASN A 65 16.63 -12.92 -5.48
CA ASN A 65 15.79 -13.97 -4.91
C ASN A 65 14.66 -13.41 -4.02
N ASN A 66 14.13 -12.25 -4.38
CA ASN A 66 13.05 -11.59 -3.66
C ASN A 66 13.38 -11.30 -2.20
N THR A 67 14.63 -10.93 -1.94
CA THR A 67 15.03 -10.55 -0.59
C THR A 67 14.69 -9.09 -0.32
N LEU A 68 14.48 -8.77 0.96
CA LEU A 68 14.21 -7.40 1.37
C LEU A 68 15.52 -6.63 1.51
N ARG A 69 15.49 -5.37 1.07
CA ARG A 69 16.65 -4.49 1.18
C ARG A 69 16.44 -3.53 2.35
N MET A 70 17.48 -3.34 3.13
CA MET A 70 17.44 -2.39 4.23
C MET A 70 17.31 -0.97 3.69
N GLY A 71 16.52 -0.17 4.39
CA GLY A 71 16.31 1.23 4.00
C GLY A 71 15.31 1.45 2.88
N VAL A 72 14.74 0.38 2.34
CA VAL A 72 13.71 0.47 1.29
C VAL A 72 12.34 0.32 1.93
N LYS A 73 11.45 1.23 1.60
CA LYS A 73 10.08 1.21 2.10
C LYS A 73 9.23 0.33 1.19
N TYR A 74 8.63 -0.70 1.76
CA TYR A 74 7.81 -1.64 0.99
C TYR A 74 6.34 -1.43 1.24
N THR A 75 5.54 -1.65 0.19
CA THR A 75 4.09 -1.56 0.26
C THR A 75 3.54 -2.89 0.76
N LEU A 76 2.69 -2.83 1.79
CA LEU A 76 2.07 -4.03 2.33
C LEU A 76 0.76 -4.34 1.58
N PRO A 77 0.46 -5.63 1.34
CA PRO A 77 -0.84 -5.98 0.77
C PRO A 77 -1.96 -5.61 1.75
N PRO A 78 -3.13 -5.25 1.25
CA PRO A 78 -4.24 -4.95 2.13
C PRO A 78 -4.63 -6.20 2.94
N LEU A 79 -5.04 -5.98 4.19
CA LEU A 79 -5.52 -7.08 5.01
C LEU A 79 -6.81 -7.63 4.40
N ALA A 80 -6.90 -8.96 4.38
CA ALA A 80 -8.14 -9.60 3.94
C ALA A 80 -9.26 -9.16 4.88
N SER A 81 -10.39 -8.76 4.32
CA SER A 81 -11.50 -8.34 5.15
C SER A 81 -12.01 -9.51 5.97
N ALA A 82 -12.26 -9.24 7.23
CA ALA A 82 -12.77 -10.24 8.13
C ALA A 82 -14.21 -10.63 7.77
#